data_14a3c82f904a229c90b39f2c8ed37920
#
_entry.id   14a3c82f904a229c90b39f2c8ed37920
#
_cell.length_a   1.000
_cell.length_b   1.000
_cell.length_c   1.000
_cell.angle_alpha   90.00
_cell.angle_beta   90.00
_cell.angle_gamma   90.00
#
_symmetry.space_group_name_H-M   'P 1'
#
loop_
_entity.id
_entity.type
_entity.pdbx_description
1 polymer ?
#
loop_
_entity_poly.entity_id
_entity_poly.type
_entity_poly.pdbx_seq_one_letter_code
_entity_poly.pdbx_strand_id
1 'polypeptide(L)' 'MNAFLLRSQREELPLVIMYQAQDGTITKRTIIVKSLSSSAVYAYCFYRKQNRRFLLSNILAVYPASVLRKKIRSA' A
#
# COMPACT_ATOMS: atom_id res chain seq x y z
N MET A 1 0.48 -3.95 -10.76
CA MET A 1 0.48 -3.06 -9.58
C MET A 1 -0.75 -2.17 -9.52
N ASN A 2 -1.09 -1.52 -10.63
CA ASN A 2 -2.22 -0.59 -10.65
C ASN A 2 -3.57 -1.25 -10.35
N ALA A 3 -3.73 -2.50 -10.72
CA ALA A 3 -5.00 -3.21 -10.49
C ALA A 3 -5.35 -3.28 -9.00
N PHE A 4 -4.37 -3.58 -8.15
CA PHE A 4 -4.60 -3.63 -6.72
C PHE A 4 -4.87 -2.24 -6.14
N LEU A 5 -4.16 -1.24 -6.64
CA LEU A 5 -4.35 0.14 -6.17
C LEU A 5 -5.76 0.64 -6.50
N LEU A 6 -6.21 0.40 -7.73
CA LEU A 6 -7.56 0.77 -8.13
C LEU A 6 -8.62 0.03 -7.34
N ARG A 7 -8.40 -1.24 -7.11
CA ARG A 7 -9.34 -2.05 -6.34
C ARG A 7 -9.42 -1.58 -4.90
N SER A 8 -8.29 -1.22 -4.30
CA SER A 8 -8.26 -0.68 -2.95
C SER A 8 -9.08 0.60 -2.85
N GLN A 9 -8.92 1.48 -3.84
CA GLN A 9 -9.67 2.73 -3.87
C GLN A 9 -11.18 2.49 -3.96
N ARG A 10 -11.57 1.54 -4.81
CA ARG A 10 -12.99 1.29 -5.08
C ARG A 10 -13.67 0.51 -3.96
N GLU A 11 -12.97 -0.45 -3.36
CA GLU A 11 -13.55 -1.39 -2.41
C GLU A 11 -13.05 -1.19 -0.98
N GLU A 12 -12.23 -0.17 -0.74
CA GLU A 12 -11.58 0.07 0.56
C GLU A 12 -10.82 -1.16 1.03
N LEU A 13 -10.15 -1.81 0.10
CA LEU A 13 -9.40 -3.03 0.37
C LEU A 13 -8.02 -2.69 0.94
N PRO A 14 -7.69 -3.17 2.15
CA PRO A 14 -6.35 -2.91 2.69
C PRO A 14 -5.28 -3.60 1.85
N LEU A 15 -4.22 -2.87 1.56
CA LEU A 15 -3.07 -3.35 0.81
C LEU A 15 -1.82 -3.24 1.67
N VAL A 16 -0.89 -4.16 1.46
CA VAL A 16 0.45 -4.02 1.98
C VAL A 16 1.34 -3.58 0.84
N ILE A 17 2.10 -2.52 1.06
CA ILE A 17 3.08 -2.05 0.10
C ILE A 17 4.47 -2.15 0.69
N MET A 18 5.43 -2.46 -0.19
CA MET A 18 6.86 -2.34 0.14
C MET A 18 7.30 -0.98 -0.38
N TYR A 19 7.70 -0.10 0.52
CA TYR A 19 7.99 1.29 0.18
C TYR A 19 9.43 1.63 0.49
N GLN A 20 10.10 2.26 -0.46
CA GLN A 20 11.49 2.70 -0.29
C GLN A 20 11.53 4.18 0.02
N ALA A 21 12.11 4.54 1.15
CA ALA A 21 12.29 5.94 1.53
C ALA A 21 13.47 6.55 0.79
N GLN A 22 13.63 7.86 0.92
CA GLN A 22 14.70 8.59 0.23
C GLN A 22 16.09 8.10 0.61
N ASP A 23 16.26 7.64 1.84
CA ASP A 23 17.54 7.12 2.32
C ASP A 23 17.79 5.67 1.93
N GLY A 24 16.88 5.06 1.16
CA GLY A 24 17.01 3.68 0.73
C GLY A 24 16.35 2.66 1.67
N THR A 25 15.86 3.09 2.81
CA THR A 25 15.22 2.18 3.76
C THR A 25 13.92 1.63 3.18
N ILE A 26 13.74 0.32 3.24
CA ILE A 26 12.54 -0.33 2.74
C ILE A 26 11.68 -0.75 3.92
N THR A 27 10.40 -0.34 3.88
CA THR A 27 9.44 -0.66 4.94
C THR A 27 8.17 -1.22 4.34
N LYS A 28 7.46 -2.02 5.13
CA LYS A 28 6.13 -2.49 4.79
C LYS A 28 5.10 -1.57 5.41
N ARG A 29 4.09 -1.21 4.63
CA ARG A 29 3.01 -0.34 5.10
C ARG A 29 1.68 -0.91 4.68
N THR A 30 0.73 -0.94 5.61
CA THR A 30 -0.64 -1.30 5.27
C THR A 30 -1.41 -0.02 5.01
N ILE A 31 -2.06 0.06 3.86
CA ILE A 31 -2.75 1.28 3.43
C ILE A 31 -4.11 0.95 2.81
N ILE A 32 -4.98 1.96 2.78
CA ILE A 32 -6.20 1.93 1.97
C ILE A 32 -6.12 3.14 1.04
N VAL A 33 -6.16 2.88 -0.27
CA VAL A 33 -6.01 3.92 -1.27
C VAL A 33 -7.25 4.82 -1.29
N LYS A 34 -7.02 6.13 -1.22
CA LYS A 34 -8.10 7.13 -1.29
C LYS A 34 -8.18 7.78 -2.66
N SER A 35 -7.03 8.07 -3.27
CA SER A 35 -7.01 8.58 -4.64
C SER A 35 -5.68 8.27 -5.28
N LEU A 36 -5.66 8.37 -6.60
CA LEU A 36 -4.49 8.07 -7.42
C LEU A 36 -4.22 9.20 -8.38
N SER A 37 -2.94 9.51 -8.55
CA SER A 37 -2.50 10.39 -9.63
C SER A 37 -1.51 9.64 -10.50
N SER A 38 -0.98 10.30 -11.53
CA SER A 38 -0.02 9.67 -12.44
C SER A 38 1.30 9.33 -11.73
N SER A 39 1.59 9.98 -10.62
CA SER A 39 2.90 9.83 -9.96
C SER A 39 2.82 9.42 -8.49
N ALA A 40 1.63 9.46 -7.88
CA ALA A 40 1.52 9.24 -6.45
C ALA A 40 0.20 8.55 -6.06
N VAL A 41 0.24 7.91 -4.91
CA VAL A 41 -0.91 7.30 -4.27
C VAL A 41 -1.21 8.08 -3.00
N TYR A 42 -2.45 8.53 -2.85
CA TYR A 42 -2.91 9.16 -1.61
C TYR A 42 -3.71 8.12 -0.86
N ALA A 43 -3.26 7.78 0.33
CA ALA A 43 -3.83 6.64 1.05
C ALA A 43 -3.80 6.86 2.55
N TYR A 44 -4.72 6.18 3.23
CA TYR A 44 -4.67 6.13 4.68
C TYR A 44 -3.61 5.10 5.08
N CYS A 45 -2.66 5.51 5.91
CA CYS A 45 -1.58 4.67 6.39
C CYS A 45 -1.89 4.22 7.81
N PHE A 46 -2.08 2.90 8.00
CA PHE A 46 -2.41 2.38 9.33
C PHE A 46 -1.27 2.53 10.32
N TYR A 47 -0.03 2.46 9.82
CA TYR A 47 1.14 2.61 10.68
C TYR A 47 1.19 4.00 11.33
N ARG A 48 0.92 5.03 10.53
CA ARG A 48 0.92 6.41 11.01
C ARG A 48 -0.45 6.88 11.48
N LYS A 49 -1.49 6.12 11.17
CA LYS A 49 -2.88 6.45 11.50
C LYS A 49 -3.30 7.80 10.92
N GLN A 50 -2.86 8.06 9.69
CA GLN A 50 -3.18 9.30 8.99
C GLN A 50 -3.05 9.10 7.49
N ASN A 51 -3.62 10.04 6.73
CA ASN A 51 -3.47 10.02 5.27
C ASN A 51 -2.07 10.43 4.90
N ARG A 52 -1.50 9.72 3.92
CA ARG A 52 -0.15 9.99 3.46
C ARG A 52 -0.10 9.86 1.94
N ARG A 53 0.93 10.53 1.37
CA ARG A 53 1.22 10.46 -0.05
C ARG A 53 2.41 9.53 -0.26
N PHE A 54 2.24 8.57 -1.17
CA PHE A 54 3.30 7.63 -1.52
C PHE A 54 3.61 7.78 -3.00
N LEU A 55 4.89 7.98 -3.32
CA LEU A 55 5.31 8.08 -4.73
C LEU A 55 5.28 6.70 -5.36
N LEU A 56 4.65 6.60 -6.53
CA LEU A 56 4.58 5.33 -7.25
C LEU A 56 5.95 4.75 -7.55
N SER A 57 6.91 5.62 -7.88
CA SER A 57 8.27 5.18 -8.19
C SER A 57 8.97 4.54 -7.00
N ASN A 58 8.50 4.79 -5.79
CA ASN A 58 9.10 4.24 -4.58
C ASN A 58 8.35 3.04 -4.04
N ILE A 59 7.26 2.64 -4.67
CA ILE A 59 6.52 1.45 -4.29
C ILE A 59 7.13 0.26 -5.04
N LEU A 60 7.71 -0.65 -4.28
CA LEU A 60 8.44 -1.78 -4.87
C LEU A 60 7.53 -2.98 -5.11
N ALA A 61 6.50 -3.13 -4.29
CA ALA A 61 5.56 -4.25 -4.42
C ALA A 61 4.25 -3.89 -3.75
N VAL A 62 3.15 -4.49 -4.23
CA VAL A 62 1.81 -4.28 -3.69
C VAL A 62 1.10 -5.62 -3.67
N TYR A 63 0.46 -5.94 -2.55
CA TYR A 63 -0.39 -7.14 -2.49
C TYR A 63 -1.48 -6.93 -1.44
N PRO A 64 -2.63 -7.65 -1.59
CA PRO A 64 -3.71 -7.51 -0.62
C PRO A 64 -3.28 -8.01 0.77
N ALA A 65 -3.68 -7.28 1.80
CA ALA A 65 -3.36 -7.67 3.17
C ALA A 65 -3.97 -9.03 3.53
N SER A 66 -5.10 -9.36 2.94
CA SER A 66 -5.76 -10.65 3.20
C SER A 66 -4.92 -11.84 2.76
N VAL A 67 -4.13 -11.68 1.70
CA VAL A 67 -3.24 -12.75 1.24
C VAL A 67 -2.18 -13.03 2.30
N LEU A 68 -1.58 -11.98 2.84
CA LEU A 68 -0.58 -12.10 3.88
C LEU A 68 -1.15 -12.73 5.14
N ARG A 69 -2.36 -12.31 5.50
CA ARG A 69 -3.05 -12.85 6.68
C ARG A 69 -3.33 -14.34 6.53
N LYS A 70 -3.74 -14.77 5.35
CA LYS A 70 -3.98 -16.18 5.07
C LYS A 70 -2.71 -17.01 5.21
N LYS A 71 -1.60 -16.50 4.71
CA LYS A 71 -0.31 -17.17 4.83
C LYS A 71 0.07 -17.37 6.28
N ILE A 72 -0.13 -16.37 7.10
CA ILE A 72 0.19 -16.46 8.52
C ILE A 72 -0.66 -17.53 9.19
N ARG A 73 -1.94 -17.61 8.83
CA ARG A 73 -2.84 -18.60 9.42
C ARG A 73 -2.48 -20.02 9.04
N SER A 74 -2.06 -20.22 7.82
CA SER A 74 -1.75 -21.56 7.34
C SER A 74 -0.40 -22.05 7.85
N ALA A 75 0.37 -21.18 8.39
CA ALA A 75 1.63 -21.57 9.01
C ALA A 75 1.41 -22.02 10.45
#